data_eefb018183add7e108a0229be808b815
#
_entry.id   eefb018183add7e108a0229be808b815
#
_cell.length_a   1.000
_cell.length_b   1.000
_cell.length_c   1.000
_cell.angle_alpha   90.00
_cell.angle_beta   90.00
_cell.angle_gamma   90.00
#
_symmetry.space_group_name_H-M   'P 1'
#
loop_
_entity.id
_entity.type
_entity.pdbx_description
1 polymer ?
#
loop_
_entity_poly.entity_id
_entity_poly.type
_entity_poly.pdbx_seq_one_letter_code
_entity_poly.pdbx_strand_id
1 'polypeptide(L)'
;MNGPIVSVDVSKGKSDYQAFKDLNVKFTDVRSIKHTKEGFDEIVNLVKDMERKLETEVCVVYEATGVYHRVLKKVLEDNNIKQFIINPLLSAKTRKNDSLRSPKTDKLDPKSIAKTYYNQSLHSSYKPQTTYHELRELSRYYEDILVHIRKDKVAFRAQLDIVFPGYDTLFDDLYGAVSLTVIEKYPHPELLQKKSINTVSKIIQKKTHHRQAVSNKMASKAIEYSKTIYSGCGKDDIDVLILERLIKKLNEDLNEAERTINEMIRLVQELPDFIIIKSIPGIGDNLAARI
;
A
#
# COMPACT_ATOMS: atom_id res chain seq x y z
N MET A 1 35.80 -17.41 -4.04
CA MET A 1 34.95 -18.60 -4.16
C MET A 1 33.66 -18.32 -3.41
N ASN A 2 32.52 -18.56 -4.04
CA ASN A 2 31.25 -18.46 -3.37
C ASN A 2 31.11 -19.72 -2.48
N GLY A 3 30.94 -19.56 -1.17
CA GLY A 3 30.83 -20.66 -0.21
C GLY A 3 29.55 -21.50 -0.36
N PRO A 4 29.27 -22.42 0.60
CA PRO A 4 28.09 -23.26 0.56
C PRO A 4 26.81 -22.46 0.71
N ILE A 5 25.74 -22.95 0.04
CA ILE A 5 24.43 -22.28 0.04
C ILE A 5 23.27 -23.25 0.28
N VAL A 6 22.16 -22.71 0.76
CA VAL A 6 20.84 -23.31 0.65
C VAL A 6 20.02 -22.46 -0.33
N SER A 7 19.70 -22.98 -1.52
CA SER A 7 18.83 -22.31 -2.47
C SER A 7 17.38 -22.66 -2.22
N VAL A 8 16.50 -21.65 -2.23
CA VAL A 8 15.08 -21.80 -1.90
C VAL A 8 14.23 -21.17 -3.02
N ASP A 9 13.39 -21.99 -3.65
CA ASP A 9 12.32 -21.52 -4.53
C ASP A 9 11.05 -21.29 -3.69
N VAL A 10 10.66 -20.04 -3.55
CA VAL A 10 9.55 -19.62 -2.70
C VAL A 10 8.28 -19.45 -3.51
N SER A 11 7.25 -20.25 -3.21
CA SER A 11 5.93 -20.14 -3.82
C SER A 11 4.82 -19.96 -2.77
N LYS A 12 3.57 -19.82 -3.20
CA LYS A 12 2.44 -19.63 -2.28
C LYS A 12 2.23 -20.86 -1.40
N GLY A 13 2.45 -20.72 -0.08
CA GLY A 13 2.16 -21.74 0.93
C GLY A 13 3.18 -22.88 1.03
N LYS A 14 4.14 -22.95 0.11
CA LYS A 14 5.23 -23.93 0.16
C LYS A 14 6.52 -23.36 -0.44
N SER A 15 7.66 -23.97 -0.09
CA SER A 15 8.94 -23.70 -0.74
C SER A 15 9.65 -25.00 -1.03
N ASP A 16 10.31 -25.07 -2.20
CA ASP A 16 11.22 -26.15 -2.54
C ASP A 16 12.65 -25.64 -2.29
N TYR A 17 13.50 -26.46 -1.67
CA TYR A 17 14.88 -26.06 -1.36
C TYR A 17 15.88 -27.17 -1.64
N GLN A 18 17.12 -26.78 -1.86
CA GLN A 18 18.25 -27.69 -2.03
C GLN A 18 19.53 -27.04 -1.50
N ALA A 19 20.36 -27.83 -0.83
CA ALA A 19 21.64 -27.37 -0.30
C ALA A 19 22.81 -27.80 -1.20
N PHE A 20 23.81 -26.91 -1.31
CA PHE A 20 25.00 -27.10 -2.12
C PHE A 20 26.26 -26.74 -1.32
N LYS A 21 27.32 -27.54 -1.48
CA LYS A 21 28.66 -27.23 -0.96
C LYS A 21 29.40 -26.24 -1.84
N ASP A 22 29.20 -26.36 -3.17
CA ASP A 22 29.77 -25.52 -4.21
C ASP A 22 28.95 -25.69 -5.49
N LEU A 23 29.29 -24.97 -6.58
CA LEU A 23 28.64 -25.09 -7.89
C LEU A 23 28.57 -26.56 -8.32
N ASN A 24 27.38 -27.07 -8.57
CA ASN A 24 27.08 -28.46 -8.93
C ASN A 24 27.45 -29.54 -7.89
N VAL A 25 27.93 -29.19 -6.72
CA VAL A 25 28.23 -30.13 -5.61
C VAL A 25 27.11 -30.05 -4.58
N LYS A 26 26.12 -30.93 -4.71
CA LYS A 26 24.98 -30.97 -3.79
C LYS A 26 25.36 -31.50 -2.40
N PHE A 27 24.72 -30.92 -1.39
CA PHE A 27 24.75 -31.40 0.00
C PHE A 27 23.48 -32.20 0.33
N THR A 28 22.31 -31.80 -0.23
CA THR A 28 21.05 -32.52 -0.12
C THR A 28 20.42 -32.72 -1.48
N ASP A 29 19.45 -33.64 -1.57
CA ASP A 29 18.49 -33.64 -2.66
C ASP A 29 17.45 -32.54 -2.44
N VAL A 30 16.62 -32.28 -3.46
CA VAL A 30 15.51 -31.31 -3.38
C VAL A 30 14.50 -31.78 -2.34
N ARG A 31 14.08 -30.88 -1.47
CA ARG A 31 13.04 -31.09 -0.48
C ARG A 31 12.02 -29.99 -0.54
N SER A 32 10.79 -30.26 -0.05
CA SER A 32 9.71 -29.30 0.03
C SER A 32 9.31 -29.07 1.48
N ILE A 33 9.08 -27.81 1.83
CA ILE A 33 8.48 -27.43 3.11
C ILE A 33 7.15 -26.71 2.90
N LYS A 34 6.26 -26.82 3.87
CA LYS A 34 5.11 -25.92 3.99
C LYS A 34 5.53 -24.65 4.71
N HIS A 35 4.81 -23.54 4.47
CA HIS A 35 5.05 -22.28 5.19
C HIS A 35 4.45 -22.33 6.60
N THR A 36 4.97 -23.25 7.41
CA THR A 36 4.69 -23.39 8.84
C THR A 36 5.96 -23.11 9.63
N LYS A 37 5.84 -22.97 10.94
CA LYS A 37 6.98 -22.78 11.83
C LYS A 37 7.97 -23.95 11.68
N GLU A 38 7.46 -25.17 11.75
CA GLU A 38 8.26 -26.40 11.61
C GLU A 38 8.99 -26.46 10.26
N GLY A 39 8.32 -26.04 9.16
CA GLY A 39 8.95 -26.03 7.85
C GLY A 39 10.10 -25.01 7.75
N PHE A 40 9.94 -23.82 8.28
CA PHE A 40 11.03 -22.85 8.30
C PHE A 40 12.14 -23.23 9.29
N ASP A 41 11.79 -23.84 10.42
CA ASP A 41 12.77 -24.39 11.38
C ASP A 41 13.61 -25.49 10.73
N GLU A 42 13.08 -26.28 9.78
CA GLU A 42 13.83 -27.28 9.01
C GLU A 42 14.96 -26.61 8.21
N ILE A 43 14.69 -25.48 7.52
CA ILE A 43 15.73 -24.73 6.78
C ILE A 43 16.78 -24.18 7.75
N VAL A 44 16.37 -23.59 8.87
CA VAL A 44 17.27 -23.02 9.90
C VAL A 44 18.20 -24.12 10.44
N ASN A 45 17.64 -25.28 10.79
CA ASN A 45 18.39 -26.40 11.31
C ASN A 45 19.37 -26.98 10.26
N LEU A 46 18.95 -27.05 8.99
CA LEU A 46 19.83 -27.47 7.90
C LEU A 46 21.02 -26.53 7.75
N VAL A 47 20.79 -25.21 7.77
CA VAL A 47 21.86 -24.21 7.69
C VAL A 47 22.86 -24.41 8.81
N LYS A 48 22.40 -24.50 10.09
CA LYS A 48 23.23 -24.70 11.26
C LYS A 48 24.02 -26.03 11.22
N ASP A 49 23.39 -27.09 10.70
CA ASP A 49 24.08 -28.40 10.52
C ASP A 49 25.17 -28.32 9.45
N MET A 50 24.92 -27.64 8.35
CA MET A 50 25.91 -27.39 7.29
C MET A 50 27.08 -26.57 7.80
N GLU A 51 26.85 -25.47 8.51
CA GLU A 51 27.88 -24.61 9.08
C GLU A 51 28.79 -25.40 10.02
N ARG A 52 28.20 -26.25 10.89
CA ARG A 52 28.95 -27.12 11.78
C ARG A 52 29.80 -28.17 11.04
N LYS A 53 29.26 -28.78 9.97
CA LYS A 53 29.96 -29.84 9.21
C LYS A 53 31.01 -29.32 8.25
N LEU A 54 30.83 -28.11 7.74
CA LEU A 54 31.70 -27.52 6.73
C LEU A 54 32.63 -26.45 7.30
N GLU A 55 32.50 -26.16 8.61
CA GLU A 55 33.27 -25.15 9.36
C GLU A 55 33.31 -23.78 8.64
N THR A 56 32.20 -23.42 7.97
CA THR A 56 32.11 -22.20 7.19
C THR A 56 30.68 -21.66 7.17
N GLU A 57 30.54 -20.34 7.01
CA GLU A 57 29.24 -19.65 6.93
C GLU A 57 28.45 -20.12 5.70
N VAL A 58 27.16 -20.41 5.90
CA VAL A 58 26.22 -20.82 4.84
C VAL A 58 25.28 -19.68 4.50
N CYS A 59 25.12 -19.39 3.19
CA CYS A 59 24.20 -18.36 2.74
C CYS A 59 22.90 -18.99 2.21
N VAL A 60 21.75 -18.46 2.66
CA VAL A 60 20.45 -18.83 2.07
C VAL A 60 20.14 -17.92 0.89
N VAL A 61 19.94 -18.52 -0.29
CA VAL A 61 19.73 -17.80 -1.55
C VAL A 61 18.33 -18.07 -2.05
N TYR A 62 17.58 -17.01 -2.36
CA TYR A 62 16.22 -17.13 -2.89
C TYR A 62 15.86 -15.97 -3.80
N GLU A 63 14.80 -16.14 -4.60
CA GLU A 63 14.27 -15.11 -5.47
C GLU A 63 13.16 -14.31 -4.78
N ALA A 64 13.12 -12.99 -5.00
CA ALA A 64 12.06 -12.11 -4.49
C ALA A 64 10.75 -12.29 -5.28
N THR A 65 10.08 -13.42 -5.12
CA THR A 65 8.81 -13.71 -5.80
C THR A 65 7.63 -13.21 -4.98
N GLY A 66 6.97 -12.16 -5.45
CA GLY A 66 5.81 -11.54 -4.79
C GLY A 66 6.05 -11.20 -3.33
N VAL A 67 5.10 -11.54 -2.46
CA VAL A 67 5.19 -11.29 -1.00
C VAL A 67 5.64 -12.53 -0.20
N TYR A 68 5.69 -13.68 -0.84
CA TYR A 68 5.84 -14.97 -0.14
C TYR A 68 7.22 -15.16 0.50
N HIS A 69 8.27 -14.55 -0.07
CA HIS A 69 9.62 -14.58 0.48
C HIS A 69 9.80 -13.79 1.79
N ARG A 70 8.87 -12.89 2.14
CA ARG A 70 8.99 -12.01 3.32
C ARG A 70 9.06 -12.79 4.62
N VAL A 71 8.30 -13.90 4.75
CA VAL A 71 8.34 -14.74 5.94
C VAL A 71 9.69 -15.43 6.07
N LEU A 72 10.19 -16.02 4.98
CA LEU A 72 11.53 -16.62 4.96
C LEU A 72 12.60 -15.59 5.34
N LYS A 73 12.56 -14.41 4.71
CA LYS A 73 13.49 -13.31 5.03
C LYS A 73 13.51 -13.01 6.53
N LYS A 74 12.33 -12.82 7.15
CA LYS A 74 12.21 -12.50 8.57
C LYS A 74 12.77 -13.63 9.47
N VAL A 75 12.45 -14.89 9.15
CA VAL A 75 12.99 -16.06 9.90
C VAL A 75 14.51 -16.11 9.83
N LEU A 76 15.10 -15.85 8.66
CA LEU A 76 16.55 -15.84 8.50
C LEU A 76 17.21 -14.68 9.27
N GLU A 77 16.61 -13.49 9.25
CA GLU A 77 17.06 -12.33 10.02
C GLU A 77 17.02 -12.61 11.53
N ASP A 78 15.91 -13.16 12.04
CA ASP A 78 15.75 -13.48 13.47
C ASP A 78 16.74 -14.57 13.96
N ASN A 79 17.24 -15.41 13.05
CA ASN A 79 18.25 -16.43 13.36
C ASN A 79 19.68 -16.00 12.99
N ASN A 80 19.91 -14.76 12.57
CA ASN A 80 21.20 -14.23 12.12
C ASN A 80 21.84 -15.04 10.98
N ILE A 81 21.02 -15.61 10.09
CA ILE A 81 21.47 -16.38 8.94
C ILE A 81 21.73 -15.44 7.78
N LYS A 82 22.90 -15.58 7.16
CA LYS A 82 23.26 -14.83 5.95
C LYS A 82 22.31 -15.18 4.81
N GLN A 83 21.82 -14.15 4.12
CA GLN A 83 20.89 -14.34 3.03
C GLN A 83 21.26 -13.51 1.82
N PHE A 84 20.90 -14.02 0.65
CA PHE A 84 21.07 -13.34 -0.62
C PHE A 84 19.79 -13.41 -1.45
N ILE A 85 19.25 -12.23 -1.80
CA ILE A 85 18.01 -12.12 -2.58
C ILE A 85 18.37 -11.88 -4.04
N ILE A 86 17.98 -12.80 -4.91
CA ILE A 86 18.16 -12.67 -6.36
C ILE A 86 17.01 -11.82 -6.93
N ASN A 87 17.38 -10.86 -7.79
CA ASN A 87 16.38 -10.10 -8.54
C ASN A 87 15.75 -11.01 -9.62
N PRO A 88 14.40 -11.11 -9.69
CA PRO A 88 13.70 -11.92 -10.70
C PRO A 88 14.11 -11.65 -12.15
N LEU A 89 14.49 -10.42 -12.49
CA LEU A 89 14.98 -10.07 -13.82
C LEU A 89 16.33 -10.74 -14.17
N LEU A 90 17.16 -10.94 -13.15
CA LEU A 90 18.46 -11.61 -13.33
C LEU A 90 18.28 -13.12 -13.53
N SER A 91 17.40 -13.74 -12.74
CA SER A 91 17.05 -15.16 -12.91
C SER A 91 16.44 -15.43 -14.30
N ALA A 92 15.61 -14.52 -14.80
CA ALA A 92 15.02 -14.63 -16.13
C ALA A 92 16.07 -14.55 -17.25
N LYS A 93 17.12 -13.71 -17.11
CA LYS A 93 18.24 -13.64 -18.06
C LYS A 93 19.07 -14.93 -18.10
N THR A 94 19.38 -15.48 -16.94
CA THR A 94 20.16 -16.73 -16.82
C THR A 94 19.41 -17.90 -17.46
N ARG A 95 18.08 -17.97 -17.24
CA ARG A 95 17.21 -18.99 -17.88
C ARG A 95 17.16 -18.89 -19.39
N LYS A 96 17.11 -17.69 -19.97
CA LYS A 96 17.13 -17.50 -21.43
C LYS A 96 18.42 -17.98 -22.07
N ASN A 97 19.54 -17.87 -21.37
CA ASN A 97 20.83 -18.33 -21.86
C ASN A 97 20.98 -19.87 -21.78
N ASP A 98 20.33 -20.52 -20.80
CA ASP A 98 20.34 -21.99 -20.64
C ASP A 98 19.30 -22.71 -21.54
N SER A 99 18.30 -21.99 -22.08
CA SER A 99 17.09 -22.57 -22.69
C SER A 99 17.15 -22.84 -24.18
N LEU A 100 18.34 -22.97 -24.78
CA LEU A 100 18.44 -23.42 -26.18
C LEU A 100 17.97 -24.88 -26.39
N ARG A 101 17.65 -25.66 -25.34
CA ARG A 101 17.29 -27.09 -25.47
C ARG A 101 16.32 -27.67 -24.44
N SER A 102 15.53 -26.90 -23.68
CA SER A 102 14.59 -27.49 -22.71
C SER A 102 13.15 -27.00 -22.88
N PRO A 103 12.12 -27.89 -22.77
CA PRO A 103 10.73 -27.48 -22.82
C PRO A 103 10.38 -26.57 -21.63
N LYS A 104 9.52 -25.60 -21.89
CA LYS A 104 8.99 -24.64 -20.91
C LYS A 104 8.31 -25.37 -19.74
N THR A 105 9.00 -25.55 -18.63
CA THR A 105 8.37 -25.68 -17.33
C THR A 105 8.66 -24.40 -16.58
N ASP A 106 7.61 -23.61 -16.32
CA ASP A 106 7.66 -22.29 -15.65
C ASP A 106 8.00 -22.38 -14.16
N LYS A 107 8.52 -23.51 -13.67
CA LYS A 107 8.92 -23.67 -12.28
C LYS A 107 10.39 -23.35 -12.11
N LEU A 108 10.67 -22.35 -11.27
CA LEU A 108 12.00 -22.15 -10.73
C LEU A 108 12.39 -23.40 -9.93
N ASP A 109 13.47 -24.04 -10.32
CA ASP A 109 14.07 -25.13 -9.57
C ASP A 109 15.13 -24.51 -8.64
N PRO A 110 15.23 -24.91 -7.35
CA PRO A 110 16.32 -24.51 -6.46
C PRO A 110 17.71 -24.60 -7.10
N LYS A 111 17.92 -25.57 -8.00
CA LYS A 111 19.17 -25.73 -8.75
C LYS A 111 19.43 -24.54 -9.70
N SER A 112 18.41 -24.00 -10.35
CA SER A 112 18.53 -22.81 -11.21
C SER A 112 18.90 -21.57 -10.40
N ILE A 113 18.31 -21.41 -9.20
CA ILE A 113 18.65 -20.34 -8.25
C ILE A 113 20.13 -20.46 -7.82
N ALA A 114 20.58 -21.66 -7.47
CA ALA A 114 21.97 -21.92 -7.11
C ALA A 114 22.94 -21.58 -8.26
N LYS A 115 22.65 -22.02 -9.47
CA LYS A 115 23.46 -21.67 -10.67
C LYS A 115 23.55 -20.18 -10.89
N THR A 116 22.42 -19.45 -10.72
CA THR A 116 22.40 -18.00 -10.87
C THR A 116 23.32 -17.34 -9.84
N TYR A 117 23.30 -17.81 -8.61
CA TYR A 117 24.14 -17.29 -7.54
C TYR A 117 25.63 -17.53 -7.83
N TYR A 118 26.01 -18.75 -8.18
CA TYR A 118 27.42 -19.11 -8.41
C TYR A 118 28.02 -18.50 -9.67
N ASN A 119 27.22 -18.35 -10.73
CA ASN A 119 27.67 -17.82 -12.02
C ASN A 119 27.77 -16.31 -12.09
N GLN A 120 27.18 -15.59 -11.12
CA GLN A 120 27.25 -14.14 -11.07
C GLN A 120 28.23 -13.71 -9.99
N SER A 121 29.17 -12.82 -10.33
CA SER A 121 29.90 -12.01 -9.35
C SER A 121 28.91 -11.00 -8.73
N LEU A 122 28.02 -11.53 -7.90
CA LEU A 122 26.96 -10.75 -7.28
C LEU A 122 27.59 -9.87 -6.20
N HIS A 123 27.64 -8.57 -6.48
CA HIS A 123 27.89 -7.56 -5.47
C HIS A 123 26.79 -7.63 -4.41
N SER A 124 27.13 -7.37 -3.17
CA SER A 124 26.28 -7.46 -1.96
C SER A 124 24.82 -7.12 -2.22
N SER A 125 23.91 -7.92 -1.68
CA SER A 125 22.47 -7.64 -1.72
C SER A 125 22.25 -6.20 -1.26
N TYR A 126 21.65 -5.38 -2.13
CA TYR A 126 21.15 -4.08 -1.74
C TYR A 126 20.19 -4.27 -0.57
N LYS A 127 20.58 -3.84 0.64
CA LYS A 127 19.68 -3.72 1.78
C LYS A 127 19.08 -2.33 1.71
N PRO A 128 17.85 -2.14 1.18
CA PRO A 128 17.18 -0.87 1.36
C PRO A 128 17.10 -0.62 2.87
N GLN A 129 17.38 0.60 3.29
CA GLN A 129 17.08 0.98 4.67
C GLN A 129 15.62 0.63 4.92
N THR A 130 15.29 0.11 6.09
CA THR A 130 13.94 -0.32 6.47
C THR A 130 12.90 0.76 6.18
N THR A 131 13.25 2.02 6.42
CA THR A 131 12.44 3.20 6.14
C THR A 131 11.98 3.32 4.67
N TYR A 132 12.86 3.09 3.69
CA TYR A 132 12.44 3.14 2.27
C TYR A 132 11.50 1.99 1.88
N HIS A 133 11.61 0.85 2.56
CA HIS A 133 10.66 -0.24 2.35
C HIS A 133 9.29 0.11 2.92
N GLU A 134 9.24 0.64 4.14
CA GLU A 134 8.00 1.10 4.79
C GLU A 134 7.32 2.20 3.97
N LEU A 135 8.08 3.18 3.49
CA LEU A 135 7.58 4.23 2.61
C LEU A 135 6.98 3.69 1.32
N ARG A 136 7.63 2.71 0.69
CA ARG A 136 7.11 2.09 -0.53
C ARG A 136 5.77 1.39 -0.29
N GLU A 137 5.62 0.70 0.83
CA GLU A 137 4.36 0.04 1.18
C GLU A 137 3.25 1.05 1.50
N LEU A 138 3.55 2.12 2.26
CA LEU A 138 2.61 3.20 2.52
C LEU A 138 2.23 3.96 1.26
N SER A 139 3.19 4.22 0.37
CA SER A 139 2.92 4.89 -0.91
C SER A 139 1.95 4.08 -1.80
N ARG A 140 2.13 2.76 -1.88
CA ARG A 140 1.20 1.87 -2.60
C ARG A 140 -0.18 1.88 -1.98
N TYR A 141 -0.25 1.76 -0.66
CA TYR A 141 -1.51 1.82 0.08
C TYR A 141 -2.22 3.17 -0.12
N TYR A 142 -1.48 4.27 -0.07
CA TYR A 142 -2.00 5.61 -0.35
C TYR A 142 -2.57 5.74 -1.76
N GLU A 143 -1.88 5.24 -2.78
CA GLU A 143 -2.39 5.25 -4.16
C GLU A 143 -3.68 4.42 -4.31
N ASP A 144 -3.79 3.29 -3.63
CA ASP A 144 -5.00 2.48 -3.61
C ASP A 144 -6.18 3.25 -2.97
N ILE A 145 -5.95 3.97 -1.87
CA ILE A 145 -6.94 4.84 -1.25
C ILE A 145 -7.39 5.94 -2.24
N LEU A 146 -6.45 6.59 -2.94
CA LEU A 146 -6.78 7.61 -3.93
C LEU A 146 -7.62 7.07 -5.10
N VAL A 147 -7.42 5.81 -5.49
CA VAL A 147 -8.28 5.13 -6.48
C VAL A 147 -9.70 4.97 -5.95
N HIS A 148 -9.86 4.57 -4.69
CA HIS A 148 -11.17 4.44 -4.04
C HIS A 148 -11.86 5.80 -3.93
N ILE A 149 -11.18 6.83 -3.45
CA ILE A 149 -11.72 8.20 -3.37
C ILE A 149 -12.23 8.69 -4.73
N ARG A 150 -11.50 8.45 -5.83
CA ARG A 150 -11.96 8.83 -7.17
C ARG A 150 -13.26 8.14 -7.56
N LYS A 151 -13.40 6.85 -7.30
CA LYS A 151 -14.62 6.09 -7.56
C LYS A 151 -15.78 6.58 -6.70
N ASP A 152 -15.53 6.80 -5.41
CA ASP A 152 -16.54 7.24 -4.46
C ASP A 152 -17.03 8.67 -4.77
N LYS A 153 -16.15 9.57 -5.21
CA LYS A 153 -16.53 10.91 -5.69
C LYS A 153 -17.48 10.85 -6.87
N VAL A 154 -17.26 9.94 -7.82
CA VAL A 154 -18.16 9.76 -8.97
C VAL A 154 -19.53 9.23 -8.52
N ALA A 155 -19.54 8.19 -7.68
CA ALA A 155 -20.78 7.61 -7.16
C ALA A 155 -21.56 8.61 -6.30
N PHE A 156 -20.87 9.35 -5.41
CA PHE A 156 -21.45 10.40 -4.58
C PHE A 156 -22.10 11.49 -5.41
N ARG A 157 -21.41 11.98 -6.45
CA ARG A 157 -21.94 13.05 -7.31
C ARG A 157 -23.20 12.59 -8.06
N ALA A 158 -23.19 11.39 -8.64
CA ALA A 158 -24.34 10.84 -9.33
C ALA A 158 -25.56 10.70 -8.40
N GLN A 159 -25.35 10.24 -7.16
CA GLN A 159 -26.44 10.13 -6.18
C GLN A 159 -26.89 11.50 -5.66
N LEU A 160 -25.95 12.43 -5.50
CA LEU A 160 -26.23 13.80 -5.07
C LEU A 160 -27.14 14.53 -6.09
N ASP A 161 -26.90 14.34 -7.39
CA ASP A 161 -27.69 14.96 -8.46
C ASP A 161 -29.17 14.48 -8.46
N ILE A 162 -29.43 13.28 -7.92
CA ILE A 162 -30.79 12.77 -7.71
C ILE A 162 -31.42 13.41 -6.46
N VAL A 163 -30.70 13.36 -5.33
CA VAL A 163 -31.25 13.73 -4.02
C VAL A 163 -31.26 15.24 -3.79
N PHE A 164 -30.19 15.93 -4.21
CA PHE A 164 -30.03 17.36 -4.00
C PHE A 164 -29.45 18.05 -5.25
N PRO A 165 -30.25 18.19 -6.33
CA PRO A 165 -29.76 18.74 -7.60
C PRO A 165 -29.12 20.13 -7.43
N GLY A 166 -27.98 20.36 -8.06
CA GLY A 166 -27.25 21.64 -8.03
C GLY A 166 -26.56 21.99 -6.72
N TYR A 167 -26.53 21.07 -5.74
CA TYR A 167 -25.80 21.26 -4.47
C TYR A 167 -24.32 21.60 -4.70
N ASP A 168 -23.71 21.05 -5.73
CA ASP A 168 -22.31 21.26 -6.10
C ASP A 168 -21.98 22.74 -6.45
N THR A 169 -22.99 23.56 -6.74
CA THR A 169 -22.83 25.00 -7.02
C THR A 169 -22.81 25.87 -5.76
N LEU A 170 -23.12 25.30 -4.59
CA LEU A 170 -23.29 26.06 -3.37
C LEU A 170 -21.96 26.47 -2.72
N PHE A 171 -20.94 25.66 -2.88
CA PHE A 171 -19.62 25.81 -2.26
C PHE A 171 -18.54 25.75 -3.32
N ASP A 172 -17.39 26.36 -3.04
CA ASP A 172 -16.26 26.42 -3.99
C ASP A 172 -15.64 25.01 -4.21
N ASP A 173 -15.72 24.15 -3.22
CA ASP A 173 -15.29 22.75 -3.28
C ASP A 173 -16.41 21.82 -2.75
N LEU A 174 -16.95 21.00 -3.64
CA LEU A 174 -17.97 20.01 -3.30
C LEU A 174 -17.47 19.00 -2.26
N TYR A 175 -16.20 18.66 -2.28
CA TYR A 175 -15.57 17.70 -1.39
C TYR A 175 -14.86 18.34 -0.20
N GLY A 176 -14.96 19.65 -0.08
CA GLY A 176 -14.40 20.43 1.02
C GLY A 176 -15.17 20.21 2.33
N ALA A 177 -14.51 20.50 3.44
CA ALA A 177 -15.03 20.26 4.78
C ALA A 177 -16.41 20.92 5.05
N VAL A 178 -16.65 22.13 4.50
CA VAL A 178 -17.96 22.81 4.65
C VAL A 178 -19.05 22.03 3.94
N SER A 179 -18.86 21.75 2.65
CA SER A 179 -19.82 21.04 1.82
C SER A 179 -20.18 19.68 2.40
N LEU A 180 -19.15 18.85 2.67
CA LEU A 180 -19.37 17.51 3.24
C LEU A 180 -20.06 17.57 4.61
N THR A 181 -19.74 18.56 5.45
CA THR A 181 -20.39 18.72 6.75
C THR A 181 -21.88 19.03 6.63
N VAL A 182 -22.25 19.91 5.68
CA VAL A 182 -23.67 20.30 5.49
C VAL A 182 -24.45 19.13 4.88
N ILE A 183 -23.95 18.47 3.86
CA ILE A 183 -24.66 17.35 3.21
C ILE A 183 -24.74 16.11 4.11
N GLU A 184 -23.74 15.85 4.94
CA GLU A 184 -23.78 14.76 5.93
C GLU A 184 -24.89 14.94 6.95
N LYS A 185 -25.15 16.18 7.39
CA LYS A 185 -26.20 16.49 8.37
C LYS A 185 -27.58 16.68 7.76
N TYR A 186 -27.64 17.15 6.52
CA TYR A 186 -28.86 17.48 5.81
C TYR A 186 -28.80 16.96 4.38
N PRO A 187 -28.86 15.63 4.18
CA PRO A 187 -28.69 15.00 2.86
C PRO A 187 -29.82 15.32 1.87
N HIS A 188 -30.95 15.84 2.34
CA HIS A 188 -32.10 16.19 1.52
C HIS A 188 -32.51 17.65 1.66
N PRO A 189 -32.96 18.36 0.60
CA PRO A 189 -33.36 19.77 0.67
C PRO A 189 -34.40 20.06 1.75
N GLU A 190 -35.41 19.20 1.90
CA GLU A 190 -36.45 19.37 2.93
C GLU A 190 -35.92 19.37 4.38
N LEU A 191 -34.82 18.67 4.63
CA LEU A 191 -34.18 18.62 5.94
C LEU A 191 -33.45 19.92 6.24
N LEU A 192 -32.88 20.56 5.22
CA LEU A 192 -32.09 21.79 5.35
C LEU A 192 -32.99 23.02 5.40
N GLN A 193 -34.00 23.13 4.53
CA GLN A 193 -34.89 24.31 4.44
C GLN A 193 -35.65 24.63 5.74
N LYS A 194 -35.84 23.64 6.63
CA LYS A 194 -36.50 23.81 7.95
C LYS A 194 -35.54 24.29 9.05
N LYS A 195 -34.25 24.47 8.74
CA LYS A 195 -33.28 24.87 9.77
C LYS A 195 -33.04 26.37 9.82
N SER A 196 -32.67 26.87 10.99
CA SER A 196 -32.25 28.27 11.13
C SER A 196 -30.79 28.44 10.65
N ILE A 197 -30.45 29.64 10.16
CA ILE A 197 -29.09 30.01 9.80
C ILE A 197 -28.11 29.74 10.93
N ASN A 198 -28.50 30.08 12.19
CA ASN A 198 -27.68 29.88 13.36
C ASN A 198 -27.39 28.39 13.63
N THR A 199 -28.35 27.49 13.38
CA THR A 199 -28.16 26.06 13.55
C THR A 199 -27.13 25.49 12.55
N VAL A 200 -27.27 25.84 11.27
CA VAL A 200 -26.39 25.36 10.22
C VAL A 200 -24.98 25.95 10.35
N SER A 201 -24.91 27.27 10.63
CA SER A 201 -23.61 27.94 10.80
C SER A 201 -22.78 27.40 11.98
N LYS A 202 -23.45 27.06 13.10
CA LYS A 202 -22.74 26.42 14.24
C LYS A 202 -22.12 25.06 13.87
N ILE A 203 -22.81 24.27 13.03
CA ILE A 203 -22.27 22.98 12.54
C ILE A 203 -21.05 23.22 11.66
N ILE A 204 -21.13 24.17 10.73
CA ILE A 204 -20.01 24.57 9.86
C ILE A 204 -18.82 25.02 10.71
N GLN A 205 -19.04 25.93 11.70
CA GLN A 205 -17.96 26.43 12.56
C GLN A 205 -17.28 25.35 13.37
N LYS A 206 -18.06 24.44 13.96
CA LYS A 206 -17.50 23.35 14.78
C LYS A 206 -16.51 22.48 13.99
N LYS A 207 -16.72 22.33 12.69
CA LYS A 207 -15.92 21.46 11.84
C LYS A 207 -14.78 22.19 11.10
N THR A 208 -14.99 23.48 10.75
CA THR A 208 -14.09 24.21 9.84
C THR A 208 -13.39 25.40 10.45
N HIS A 209 -13.75 25.78 11.69
CA HIS A 209 -13.22 26.96 12.41
C HIS A 209 -13.37 28.30 11.67
N HIS A 210 -14.30 28.40 10.69
CA HIS A 210 -14.62 29.65 10.02
C HIS A 210 -15.22 30.70 10.97
N ARG A 211 -14.99 31.99 10.66
CA ARG A 211 -15.62 33.08 11.39
C ARG A 211 -17.15 33.04 11.25
N GLN A 212 -17.87 33.48 12.30
CA GLN A 212 -19.35 33.46 12.35
C GLN A 212 -19.99 34.07 11.10
N ALA A 213 -19.52 35.24 10.67
CA ALA A 213 -20.07 35.93 9.50
C ALA A 213 -19.97 35.11 8.20
N VAL A 214 -18.83 34.41 8.00
CA VAL A 214 -18.60 33.56 6.84
C VAL A 214 -19.52 32.33 6.91
N SER A 215 -19.58 31.67 8.07
CA SER A 215 -20.44 30.51 8.28
C SER A 215 -21.94 30.86 8.14
N ASN A 216 -22.37 32.04 8.58
CA ASN A 216 -23.72 32.52 8.39
C ASN A 216 -24.06 32.74 6.92
N LYS A 217 -23.14 33.33 6.14
CA LYS A 217 -23.32 33.53 4.69
C LYS A 217 -23.47 32.21 3.96
N MET A 218 -22.60 31.21 4.27
CA MET A 218 -22.67 29.88 3.67
C MET A 218 -23.97 29.15 4.07
N ALA A 219 -24.36 29.21 5.33
CA ALA A 219 -25.59 28.62 5.83
C ALA A 219 -26.84 29.23 5.15
N SER A 220 -26.90 30.58 5.06
CA SER A 220 -27.98 31.28 4.37
C SER A 220 -28.11 30.86 2.92
N LYS A 221 -27.00 30.88 2.17
CA LYS A 221 -26.97 30.47 0.75
C LYS A 221 -27.53 29.05 0.59
N ALA A 222 -27.10 28.11 1.42
CA ALA A 222 -27.52 26.72 1.31
C ALA A 222 -29.01 26.52 1.67
N ILE A 223 -29.51 27.20 2.72
CA ILE A 223 -30.91 27.14 3.13
C ILE A 223 -31.81 27.79 2.05
N GLU A 224 -31.44 28.95 1.54
CA GLU A 224 -32.20 29.62 0.51
C GLU A 224 -32.30 28.81 -0.77
N TYR A 225 -31.16 28.26 -1.21
CA TYR A 225 -31.13 27.38 -2.38
C TYR A 225 -32.00 26.13 -2.19
N SER A 226 -32.00 25.51 -1.01
CA SER A 226 -32.80 24.32 -0.73
C SER A 226 -34.31 24.56 -0.87
N LYS A 227 -34.78 25.82 -0.80
CA LYS A 227 -36.19 26.21 -1.01
C LYS A 227 -36.57 26.41 -2.48
N THR A 228 -35.59 26.52 -3.37
CA THR A 228 -35.82 26.84 -4.80
C THR A 228 -35.78 25.62 -5.71
N ILE A 229 -35.43 24.46 -5.20
CA ILE A 229 -35.25 23.24 -6.00
C ILE A 229 -36.23 22.14 -5.59
N TYR A 230 -36.43 21.21 -6.51
CA TYR A 230 -37.11 19.95 -6.28
C TYR A 230 -36.07 18.83 -6.21
N SER A 231 -36.25 17.91 -5.29
CA SER A 231 -35.48 16.63 -5.21
C SER A 231 -36.08 15.62 -6.18
N GLY A 232 -35.29 14.73 -6.71
CA GLY A 232 -35.72 13.57 -7.50
C GLY A 232 -36.35 12.44 -6.68
N CYS A 233 -36.31 12.53 -5.34
CA CYS A 233 -36.84 11.51 -4.43
C CYS A 233 -37.44 12.15 -3.17
N GLY A 234 -38.16 11.38 -2.36
CA GLY A 234 -38.60 11.77 -1.04
C GLY A 234 -37.46 11.71 0.00
N LYS A 235 -37.59 12.49 1.08
CA LYS A 235 -36.56 12.57 2.15
C LYS A 235 -36.33 11.26 2.89
N ASP A 236 -37.28 10.34 2.84
CA ASP A 236 -37.22 9.03 3.53
C ASP A 236 -36.97 7.87 2.52
N ASP A 237 -36.68 8.20 1.25
CA ASP A 237 -36.44 7.22 0.20
C ASP A 237 -35.05 6.58 0.30
N ILE A 238 -34.92 5.44 -0.35
CA ILE A 238 -33.65 4.68 -0.36
C ILE A 238 -32.48 5.47 -0.97
N ASP A 239 -32.76 6.39 -1.87
CA ASP A 239 -31.75 7.25 -2.50
C ASP A 239 -31.04 8.13 -1.47
N VAL A 240 -31.76 8.65 -0.48
CA VAL A 240 -31.17 9.43 0.62
C VAL A 240 -30.25 8.52 1.48
N LEU A 241 -30.70 7.32 1.81
CA LEU A 241 -29.87 6.36 2.58
C LEU A 241 -28.59 5.98 1.80
N ILE A 242 -28.69 5.80 0.48
CA ILE A 242 -27.51 5.52 -0.35
C ILE A 242 -26.56 6.72 -0.33
N LEU A 243 -27.05 7.93 -0.45
CA LEU A 243 -26.24 9.15 -0.38
C LEU A 243 -25.52 9.26 0.96
N GLU A 244 -26.21 9.02 2.08
CA GLU A 244 -25.61 9.03 3.44
C GLU A 244 -24.47 8.03 3.57
N ARG A 245 -24.64 6.82 3.03
CA ARG A 245 -23.60 5.78 3.04
C ARG A 245 -22.39 6.17 2.20
N LEU A 246 -22.62 6.77 1.03
CA LEU A 246 -21.55 7.26 0.15
C LEU A 246 -20.78 8.41 0.79
N ILE A 247 -21.46 9.35 1.47
CA ILE A 247 -20.81 10.43 2.21
C ILE A 247 -19.93 9.86 3.32
N LYS A 248 -20.47 8.92 4.11
CA LYS A 248 -19.71 8.30 5.20
C LYS A 248 -18.45 7.62 4.68
N LYS A 249 -18.58 6.81 3.64
CA LYS A 249 -17.45 6.11 3.02
C LYS A 249 -16.41 7.08 2.47
N LEU A 250 -16.84 8.12 1.75
CA LEU A 250 -15.94 9.13 1.22
C LEU A 250 -15.17 9.86 2.33
N ASN A 251 -15.85 10.21 3.45
CA ASN A 251 -15.20 10.82 4.60
C ASN A 251 -14.18 9.89 5.26
N GLU A 252 -14.49 8.59 5.39
CA GLU A 252 -13.56 7.60 5.92
C GLU A 252 -12.30 7.49 5.06
N ASP A 253 -12.45 7.40 3.73
CA ASP A 253 -11.33 7.29 2.79
C ASP A 253 -10.49 8.58 2.74
N LEU A 254 -11.11 9.76 2.80
CA LEU A 254 -10.38 11.04 2.88
C LEU A 254 -9.56 11.16 4.17
N ASN A 255 -10.13 10.77 5.31
CA ASN A 255 -9.42 10.77 6.59
C ASN A 255 -8.27 9.75 6.59
N GLU A 256 -8.47 8.58 5.97
CA GLU A 256 -7.42 7.55 5.88
C GLU A 256 -6.27 8.00 4.97
N ALA A 257 -6.58 8.68 3.84
CA ALA A 257 -5.56 9.28 3.00
C ALA A 257 -4.72 10.32 3.76
N GLU A 258 -5.37 11.18 4.57
CA GLU A 258 -4.68 12.17 5.40
C GLU A 258 -3.79 11.52 6.45
N ARG A 259 -4.26 10.47 7.12
CA ARG A 259 -3.45 9.72 8.11
C ARG A 259 -2.23 9.09 7.45
N THR A 260 -2.44 8.43 6.31
CA THR A 260 -1.37 7.73 5.59
C THR A 260 -0.29 8.70 5.11
N ILE A 261 -0.67 9.84 4.53
CA ILE A 261 0.33 10.82 4.09
C ILE A 261 1.08 11.45 5.26
N ASN A 262 0.42 11.69 6.40
CA ASN A 262 1.07 12.19 7.60
C ASN A 262 2.08 11.18 8.18
N GLU A 263 1.77 9.88 8.11
CA GLU A 263 2.71 8.82 8.50
C GLU A 263 3.92 8.76 7.56
N MET A 264 3.70 8.86 6.25
CA MET A 264 4.79 8.96 5.28
C MET A 264 5.68 10.17 5.56
N ILE A 265 5.11 11.34 5.84
CA ILE A 265 5.87 12.55 6.17
C ILE A 265 6.74 12.31 7.42
N ARG A 266 6.21 11.68 8.46
CA ARG A 266 7.00 11.35 9.67
C ARG A 266 8.22 10.48 9.35
N LEU A 267 8.03 9.46 8.52
CA LEU A 267 9.12 8.54 8.15
C LEU A 267 10.21 9.21 7.32
N VAL A 268 9.86 10.19 6.47
CA VAL A 268 10.83 10.85 5.58
C VAL A 268 11.55 12.04 6.22
N GLN A 269 11.02 12.61 7.30
CA GLN A 269 11.57 13.86 7.90
C GLN A 269 13.05 13.76 8.25
N GLU A 270 13.52 12.57 8.61
CA GLU A 270 14.91 12.32 8.99
C GLU A 270 15.81 11.93 7.79
N LEU A 271 15.23 11.77 6.60
CA LEU A 271 15.97 11.36 5.42
C LEU A 271 16.59 12.58 4.72
N PRO A 272 17.90 12.53 4.38
CA PRO A 272 18.56 13.64 3.66
C PRO A 272 17.88 13.99 2.34
N ASP A 273 17.39 12.99 1.61
CA ASP A 273 16.72 13.16 0.32
C ASP A 273 15.46 14.01 0.43
N PHE A 274 14.70 13.90 1.52
CA PHE A 274 13.49 14.68 1.77
C PHE A 274 13.79 16.19 1.84
N ILE A 275 14.88 16.55 2.52
CA ILE A 275 15.31 17.96 2.64
C ILE A 275 15.67 18.52 1.27
N ILE A 276 16.39 17.74 0.45
CA ILE A 276 16.79 18.12 -0.91
C ILE A 276 15.55 18.32 -1.79
N ILE A 277 14.60 17.37 -1.77
CA ILE A 277 13.36 17.45 -2.56
C ILE A 277 12.51 18.66 -2.15
N LYS A 278 12.39 18.94 -0.87
CA LYS A 278 11.67 20.12 -0.35
C LYS A 278 12.31 21.45 -0.73
N SER A 279 13.60 21.49 -1.02
CA SER A 279 14.26 22.72 -1.46
C SER A 279 13.81 23.18 -2.85
N ILE A 280 13.13 22.33 -3.62
CA ILE A 280 12.61 22.65 -4.96
C ILE A 280 11.34 23.51 -4.79
N PRO A 281 11.29 24.72 -5.38
CA PRO A 281 10.13 25.59 -5.29
C PRO A 281 8.84 24.91 -5.78
N GLY A 282 7.78 24.98 -4.96
CA GLY A 282 6.48 24.36 -5.25
C GLY A 282 6.30 22.92 -4.74
N ILE A 283 7.34 22.30 -4.20
CA ILE A 283 7.24 20.98 -3.56
C ILE A 283 7.02 21.17 -2.06
N GLY A 284 5.79 20.90 -1.61
CA GLY A 284 5.45 20.82 -0.19
C GLY A 284 5.67 19.41 0.39
N ASP A 285 5.45 19.27 1.71
CA ASP A 285 5.69 18.02 2.44
C ASP A 285 4.99 16.81 1.84
N ASN A 286 3.70 16.97 1.47
CA ASN A 286 2.91 15.88 0.89
C ASN A 286 3.48 15.37 -0.44
N LEU A 287 3.94 16.27 -1.28
CA LEU A 287 4.53 15.89 -2.57
C LEU A 287 5.92 15.28 -2.37
N ALA A 288 6.74 15.89 -1.51
CA ALA A 288 8.07 15.40 -1.19
C ALA A 288 8.06 13.99 -0.58
N ALA A 289 7.08 13.67 0.26
CA ALA A 289 6.94 12.34 0.86
C ALA A 289 6.52 11.25 -0.12
N ARG A 290 6.00 11.61 -1.30
CA ARG A 290 5.54 10.69 -2.36
C ARG A 290 6.56 10.46 -3.48
N ILE A 291 7.59 11.29 -3.56
CA ILE A 291 8.71 11.19 -4.52
C ILE A 291 9.80 10.28 -3.96
#